data_95b374c20c595dc1036c041ac0f4007c
#
_entry.id   95b374c20c595dc1036c041ac0f4007c
#
_cell.length_a   1.000
_cell.length_b   1.000
_cell.length_c   1.000
_cell.angle_alpha   90.00
_cell.angle_beta   90.00
_cell.angle_gamma   90.00
#
_symmetry.space_group_name_H-M   'P 1'
#
loop_
_entity.id
_entity.type
_entity.pdbx_description
1 polymer ?
#
loop_
_entity_poly.entity_id
_entity_poly.type
_entity_poly.pdbx_seq_one_letter_code
_entity_poly.pdbx_strand_id
1 'polypeptide(L)'
;MADMTSLPYRLNVGAVLFSRQGAVFVGRRKGFPGAWQLPQGGVDDGEDLRTAVMRELREEIGTDKAEILGEHPDWLSYDLPPHLLGVAWGGKYRGQKQKWFALRFTGSDQDIRLDADEHPEFEAWQWVSLVDLPRNAVAFKRDIYKKLVQDFAAYTRV
;
A
#
# COMPACT_ATOMS: atom_id res chain seq x y z
N MET A 1 -7.07 -21.85 25.01
CA MET A 1 -7.25 -20.66 24.19
C MET A 1 -6.04 -20.51 23.25
N ALA A 2 -6.29 -20.35 21.95
CA ALA A 2 -5.19 -20.23 21.00
C ALA A 2 -4.42 -18.91 21.23
N ASP A 3 -3.10 -19.01 21.20
CA ASP A 3 -2.23 -17.84 21.29
C ASP A 3 -2.17 -17.15 19.93
N MET A 4 -2.84 -16.01 19.79
CA MET A 4 -2.90 -15.27 18.53
C MET A 4 -1.55 -14.67 18.13
N THR A 5 -0.60 -14.52 19.09
CA THR A 5 0.74 -14.00 18.76
C THR A 5 1.60 -15.03 18.03
N SER A 6 1.20 -16.30 18.00
CA SER A 6 1.91 -17.33 17.25
C SER A 6 1.50 -17.40 15.79
N LEU A 7 0.47 -16.65 15.37
CA LEU A 7 0.03 -16.63 13.99
C LEU A 7 1.08 -15.95 13.09
N PRO A 8 1.21 -16.40 11.83
CA PRO A 8 2.16 -15.77 10.90
C PRO A 8 1.66 -14.41 10.45
N TYR A 9 2.59 -13.61 9.87
CA TYR A 9 2.23 -12.40 9.15
C TYR A 9 1.88 -12.74 7.70
N ARG A 10 0.89 -12.04 7.16
CA ARG A 10 0.55 -12.14 5.74
C ARG A 10 1.56 -11.33 4.93
N LEU A 11 2.19 -11.96 3.93
CA LEU A 11 3.14 -11.27 3.07
C LEU A 11 2.41 -10.34 2.10
N ASN A 12 2.92 -9.13 1.97
CA ASN A 12 2.26 -8.06 1.25
C ASN A 12 3.31 -7.17 0.58
N VAL A 13 2.94 -6.53 -0.52
CA VAL A 13 3.74 -5.49 -1.16
C VAL A 13 2.96 -4.20 -1.15
N GLY A 14 3.68 -3.08 -1.07
CA GLY A 14 3.07 -1.77 -1.12
C GLY A 14 3.81 -0.84 -2.06
N ALA A 15 3.09 0.12 -2.63
CA ALA A 15 3.62 1.06 -3.60
C ALA A 15 3.48 2.49 -3.08
N VAL A 16 4.60 3.19 -3.01
CA VAL A 16 4.61 4.65 -2.89
C VAL A 16 4.81 5.17 -4.30
N LEU A 17 3.71 5.54 -4.94
CA LEU A 17 3.70 5.98 -6.33
C LEU A 17 3.82 7.50 -6.38
N PHE A 18 4.96 7.97 -6.88
CA PHE A 18 5.24 9.40 -6.99
C PHE A 18 4.82 9.92 -8.37
N SER A 19 4.14 11.05 -8.38
CA SER A 19 3.88 11.78 -9.62
C SER A 19 5.19 12.37 -10.16
N ARG A 20 5.15 12.91 -11.37
CA ARG A 20 6.32 13.60 -11.95
C ARG A 20 6.76 14.80 -11.13
N GLN A 21 5.84 15.39 -10.34
CA GLN A 21 6.12 16.51 -9.46
C GLN A 21 6.49 16.11 -8.04
N GLY A 22 6.55 14.81 -7.76
CA GLY A 22 6.92 14.31 -6.44
C GLY A 22 5.79 14.20 -5.43
N ALA A 23 4.53 14.36 -5.84
CA ALA A 23 3.38 14.07 -5.01
C ALA A 23 3.11 12.57 -4.98
N VAL A 24 2.35 12.09 -4.02
CA VAL A 24 2.11 10.67 -3.79
C VAL A 24 0.65 10.32 -4.01
N PHE A 25 0.41 9.21 -4.68
CA PHE A 25 -0.94 8.68 -4.89
C PHE A 25 -1.49 8.11 -3.58
N VAL A 26 -2.71 8.51 -3.23
CA VAL A 26 -3.49 7.84 -2.18
C VAL A 26 -4.89 7.57 -2.69
N GLY A 27 -5.43 6.41 -2.28
CA GLY A 27 -6.80 6.03 -2.59
C GLY A 27 -7.65 6.01 -1.32
N ARG A 28 -8.91 6.43 -1.46
CA ARG A 28 -9.87 6.29 -0.37
C ARG A 28 -10.52 4.92 -0.48
N ARG A 29 -10.35 4.12 0.56
CA ARG A 29 -10.86 2.76 0.57
C ARG A 29 -12.38 2.76 0.58
N LYS A 30 -12.96 1.91 -0.27
CA LYS A 30 -14.40 1.74 -0.41
C LYS A 30 -15.02 1.32 0.92
N GLY A 31 -16.04 2.06 1.38
CA GLY A 31 -16.70 1.78 2.66
C GLY A 31 -16.00 2.35 3.89
N PHE A 32 -14.89 3.06 3.73
CA PHE A 32 -14.12 3.63 4.83
C PHE A 32 -13.82 5.11 4.55
N PRO A 33 -14.84 5.99 4.65
CA PRO A 33 -14.64 7.43 4.40
C PRO A 33 -13.61 7.99 5.38
N GLY A 34 -12.70 8.82 4.86
CA GLY A 34 -11.62 9.38 5.64
C GLY A 34 -10.38 8.50 5.76
N ALA A 35 -10.42 7.25 5.30
CA ALA A 35 -9.27 6.37 5.32
C ALA A 35 -8.55 6.41 3.96
N TRP A 36 -7.51 7.20 3.86
CA TRP A 36 -6.67 7.30 2.67
C TRP A 36 -5.45 6.41 2.82
N GLN A 37 -5.18 5.60 1.82
CA GLN A 37 -4.09 4.63 1.90
C GLN A 37 -3.32 4.50 0.58
N LEU A 38 -2.10 3.99 0.72
CA LEU A 38 -1.25 3.65 -0.41
C LEU A 38 -1.72 2.33 -1.03
N PRO A 39 -1.50 2.12 -2.34
CA PRO A 39 -1.78 0.82 -2.97
C PRO A 39 -0.95 -0.28 -2.30
N GLN A 40 -1.60 -1.40 -2.04
CA GLN A 40 -0.95 -2.55 -1.42
C GLN A 40 -1.77 -3.81 -1.69
N GLY A 41 -1.13 -4.97 -1.63
CA GLY A 41 -1.84 -6.22 -1.80
C GLY A 41 -0.98 -7.42 -1.48
N GLY A 42 -1.61 -8.59 -1.41
CA GLY A 42 -0.93 -9.84 -1.08
C GLY A 42 0.00 -10.34 -2.17
N VAL A 43 1.01 -11.07 -1.76
CA VAL A 43 1.96 -11.74 -2.66
C VAL A 43 1.48 -13.17 -2.87
N ASP A 44 1.37 -13.61 -4.12
CA ASP A 44 1.01 -14.98 -4.44
C ASP A 44 2.20 -15.91 -4.18
N ASP A 45 1.92 -17.19 -3.93
CA ASP A 45 2.96 -18.18 -3.66
C ASP A 45 3.96 -18.22 -4.83
N GLY A 46 5.24 -18.06 -4.51
CA GLY A 46 6.31 -18.08 -5.50
C GLY A 46 6.40 -16.85 -6.40
N GLU A 47 5.56 -15.84 -6.16
CA GLU A 47 5.57 -14.62 -6.97
C GLU A 47 6.76 -13.73 -6.57
N ASP A 48 7.46 -13.21 -7.59
CA ASP A 48 8.51 -12.22 -7.39
C ASP A 48 7.90 -10.91 -6.86
N LEU A 49 8.57 -10.27 -5.90
CA LEU A 49 8.02 -9.08 -5.24
C LEU A 49 7.82 -7.89 -6.19
N ARG A 50 8.72 -7.69 -7.14
CA ARG A 50 8.59 -6.63 -8.14
C ARG A 50 7.41 -6.88 -9.06
N THR A 51 7.23 -8.13 -9.45
CA THR A 51 6.06 -8.55 -10.25
C THR A 51 4.77 -8.33 -9.46
N ALA A 52 4.80 -8.67 -8.17
CA ALA A 52 3.64 -8.52 -7.29
C ALA A 52 3.21 -7.06 -7.16
N VAL A 53 4.16 -6.14 -6.93
CA VAL A 53 3.82 -4.72 -6.75
C VAL A 53 3.25 -4.12 -8.04
N MET A 54 3.77 -4.50 -9.21
CA MET A 54 3.25 -4.03 -10.48
C MET A 54 1.86 -4.59 -10.77
N ARG A 55 1.63 -5.86 -10.43
CA ARG A 55 0.32 -6.50 -10.55
C ARG A 55 -0.71 -5.80 -9.66
N GLU A 56 -0.37 -5.59 -8.39
CA GLU A 56 -1.28 -4.92 -7.45
C GLU A 56 -1.58 -3.49 -7.89
N LEU A 57 -0.58 -2.78 -8.39
CA LEU A 57 -0.80 -1.43 -8.91
C LEU A 57 -1.82 -1.45 -10.06
N ARG A 58 -1.63 -2.36 -11.02
CA ARG A 58 -2.56 -2.49 -12.16
C ARG A 58 -3.97 -2.83 -11.71
N GLU A 59 -4.10 -3.73 -10.72
CA GLU A 59 -5.41 -4.12 -10.20
C GLU A 59 -6.10 -2.98 -9.45
N GLU A 60 -5.36 -2.22 -8.64
CA GLU A 60 -5.96 -1.20 -7.79
C GLU A 60 -6.20 0.13 -8.49
N ILE A 61 -5.29 0.54 -9.38
CA ILE A 61 -5.40 1.85 -10.04
C ILE A 61 -5.59 1.77 -11.55
N GLY A 62 -5.67 0.56 -12.11
CA GLY A 62 -6.01 0.35 -13.52
C GLY A 62 -4.87 0.56 -14.50
N THR A 63 -3.66 0.86 -14.03
CA THR A 63 -2.52 1.08 -14.90
C THR A 63 -1.23 0.62 -14.22
N ASP A 64 -0.28 0.15 -15.03
CA ASP A 64 1.07 -0.16 -14.60
C ASP A 64 2.10 0.76 -15.26
N LYS A 65 1.67 1.93 -15.72
CA LYS A 65 2.57 2.94 -16.30
C LYS A 65 3.38 3.60 -15.19
N ALA A 66 4.35 2.85 -14.68
CA ALA A 66 5.17 3.26 -13.56
C ALA A 66 6.53 2.57 -13.67
N GLU A 67 7.54 3.22 -13.13
CA GLU A 67 8.90 2.73 -13.08
C GLU A 67 9.31 2.55 -11.62
N ILE A 68 9.86 1.38 -11.28
CA ILE A 68 10.36 1.13 -9.94
C ILE A 68 11.66 1.90 -9.75
N LEU A 69 11.66 2.82 -8.77
CA LEU A 69 12.82 3.64 -8.44
C LEU A 69 13.70 2.95 -7.38
N GLY A 70 13.08 2.23 -6.47
CA GLY A 70 13.81 1.57 -5.40
C GLY A 70 12.92 0.69 -4.54
N GLU A 71 13.57 -0.12 -3.74
CA GLU A 71 12.93 -1.04 -2.81
C GLU A 71 13.38 -0.70 -1.40
N HIS A 72 12.45 -0.62 -0.47
CA HIS A 72 12.81 -0.40 0.93
C HIS A 72 13.65 -1.59 1.42
N PRO A 73 14.76 -1.36 2.12
CA PRO A 73 15.65 -2.46 2.52
C PRO A 73 15.03 -3.39 3.56
N ASP A 74 14.05 -2.92 4.31
CA ASP A 74 13.46 -3.68 5.41
C ASP A 74 12.04 -4.09 5.10
N TRP A 75 11.63 -5.22 5.68
CA TRP A 75 10.23 -5.58 5.78
C TRP A 75 9.61 -4.78 6.91
N LEU A 76 8.51 -4.08 6.64
CA LEU A 76 7.77 -3.32 7.66
C LEU A 76 6.51 -4.08 8.02
N SER A 77 6.29 -4.31 9.30
CA SER A 77 5.16 -5.10 9.76
C SER A 77 4.28 -4.33 10.71
N TYR A 78 3.03 -4.71 10.76
CA TYR A 78 2.10 -4.24 11.78
C TYR A 78 1.20 -5.40 12.22
N ASP A 79 0.77 -5.37 13.47
CA ASP A 79 -0.18 -6.32 14.00
C ASP A 79 -1.60 -5.78 13.84
N LEU A 80 -2.54 -6.69 13.60
CA LEU A 80 -3.95 -6.32 13.58
C LEU A 80 -4.39 -5.80 14.95
N PRO A 81 -5.26 -4.78 14.98
CA PRO A 81 -5.86 -4.38 16.25
C PRO A 81 -6.70 -5.53 16.83
N PRO A 82 -6.88 -5.58 18.17
CA PRO A 82 -7.55 -6.72 18.83
C PRO A 82 -8.91 -7.10 18.24
N HIS A 83 -9.69 -6.12 17.78
CA HIS A 83 -11.03 -6.40 17.24
C HIS A 83 -11.01 -7.08 15.86
N LEU A 84 -9.88 -7.05 15.15
CA LEU A 84 -9.72 -7.71 13.86
C LEU A 84 -8.93 -9.01 13.96
N LEU A 85 -8.21 -9.22 15.06
CA LEU A 85 -7.42 -10.42 15.28
C LEU A 85 -8.36 -11.62 15.42
N GLY A 86 -8.12 -12.67 14.63
CA GLY A 86 -9.00 -13.83 14.57
C GLY A 86 -10.19 -13.68 13.63
N VAL A 87 -10.37 -12.51 13.00
CA VAL A 87 -11.50 -12.21 12.10
C VAL A 87 -11.01 -11.91 10.68
N ALA A 88 -10.11 -10.94 10.54
CA ALA A 88 -9.59 -10.55 9.22
C ALA A 88 -8.85 -11.72 8.58
N TRP A 89 -8.97 -11.87 7.27
CA TRP A 89 -8.38 -12.95 6.46
C TRP A 89 -8.65 -14.34 7.02
N GLY A 90 -9.86 -14.58 7.52
CA GLY A 90 -10.26 -15.86 8.06
C GLY A 90 -9.57 -16.23 9.38
N GLY A 91 -9.00 -15.27 10.08
CA GLY A 91 -8.32 -15.49 11.35
C GLY A 91 -6.95 -16.14 11.24
N LYS A 92 -6.36 -16.22 10.05
CA LYS A 92 -5.12 -16.96 9.80
C LYS A 92 -3.85 -16.19 10.11
N TYR A 93 -3.93 -14.88 10.27
CA TYR A 93 -2.75 -14.01 10.38
C TYR A 93 -2.86 -13.06 11.56
N ARG A 94 -1.70 -12.70 12.14
CA ARG A 94 -1.64 -11.71 13.22
C ARG A 94 -1.55 -10.29 12.69
N GLY A 95 -1.18 -10.12 11.42
CA GLY A 95 -0.99 -8.82 10.78
C GLY A 95 -0.36 -8.99 9.41
N GLN A 96 0.27 -7.95 8.91
CA GLN A 96 0.95 -7.98 7.62
C GLN A 96 2.42 -7.62 7.76
N LYS A 97 3.23 -8.25 6.92
CA LYS A 97 4.65 -7.97 6.75
C LYS A 97 4.80 -7.48 5.32
N GLN A 98 5.20 -6.22 5.16
CA GLN A 98 5.12 -5.51 3.89
C GLN A 98 6.49 -5.13 3.36
N LYS A 99 6.70 -5.39 2.06
CA LYS A 99 7.85 -4.88 1.32
C LYS A 99 7.39 -3.69 0.50
N TRP A 100 7.98 -2.53 0.74
CA TRP A 100 7.56 -1.28 0.10
C TRP A 100 8.50 -0.90 -1.04
N PHE A 101 7.90 -0.37 -2.10
CA PHE A 101 8.61 0.09 -3.29
C PHE A 101 8.29 1.55 -3.56
N ALA A 102 9.29 2.30 -4.03
CA ALA A 102 9.08 3.63 -4.56
C ALA A 102 8.98 3.53 -6.07
N LEU A 103 7.94 4.11 -6.67
CA LEU A 103 7.71 4.08 -8.10
C LEU A 103 7.46 5.50 -8.61
N ARG A 104 7.85 5.75 -9.86
CA ARG A 104 7.55 7.00 -10.57
C ARG A 104 6.43 6.74 -11.57
N PHE A 105 5.34 7.50 -11.49
CA PHE A 105 4.25 7.38 -12.45
C PHE A 105 4.69 7.95 -13.80
N THR A 106 4.51 7.16 -14.87
CA THR A 106 4.90 7.55 -16.23
C THR A 106 3.70 7.82 -17.13
N GLY A 107 2.49 7.59 -16.62
CA GLY A 107 1.25 7.87 -17.33
C GLY A 107 0.69 9.25 -17.03
N SER A 108 -0.56 9.45 -17.38
CA SER A 108 -1.33 10.64 -17.04
C SER A 108 -2.46 10.27 -16.07
N ASP A 109 -3.06 11.27 -15.44
CA ASP A 109 -4.17 11.04 -14.51
C ASP A 109 -5.33 10.29 -15.18
N GLN A 110 -5.52 10.47 -16.47
CA GLN A 110 -6.56 9.80 -17.26
C GLN A 110 -6.36 8.29 -17.37
N ASP A 111 -5.13 7.82 -17.16
CA ASP A 111 -4.82 6.38 -17.17
C ASP A 111 -5.26 5.69 -15.89
N ILE A 112 -5.49 6.45 -14.82
CA ILE A 112 -5.90 5.90 -13.53
C ILE A 112 -7.38 5.54 -13.58
N ARG A 113 -7.67 4.25 -13.34
CA ARG A 113 -9.02 3.70 -13.36
C ARG A 113 -9.22 2.81 -12.14
N LEU A 114 -10.02 3.29 -11.22
CA LEU A 114 -10.26 2.56 -9.96
C LEU A 114 -11.20 1.38 -10.16
N ASP A 115 -11.94 1.32 -11.26
CA ASP A 115 -12.93 0.29 -11.57
C ASP A 115 -12.43 -0.75 -12.57
N ALA A 116 -11.11 -0.83 -12.80
CA ALA A 116 -10.54 -1.77 -13.77
C ALA A 116 -10.62 -3.22 -13.31
N ASP A 117 -10.63 -3.47 -12.00
CA ASP A 117 -10.76 -4.81 -11.44
C ASP A 117 -12.21 -5.10 -11.08
N GLU A 118 -12.55 -6.40 -10.97
CA GLU A 118 -13.90 -6.86 -10.61
C GLU A 118 -14.30 -6.40 -9.20
N HIS A 119 -13.32 -6.26 -8.31
CA HIS A 119 -13.54 -5.88 -6.91
C HIS A 119 -12.74 -4.62 -6.58
N PRO A 120 -13.24 -3.42 -6.98
CA PRO A 120 -12.51 -2.18 -6.73
C PRO A 120 -12.26 -1.95 -5.24
N GLU A 121 -11.00 -1.65 -4.89
CA GLU A 121 -10.61 -1.35 -3.52
C GLU A 121 -10.88 0.12 -3.16
N PHE A 122 -10.71 1.02 -4.13
CA PHE A 122 -10.80 2.46 -3.93
C PHE A 122 -12.02 3.05 -4.61
N GLU A 123 -12.64 4.04 -3.97
CA GLU A 123 -13.76 4.79 -4.54
C GLU A 123 -13.39 6.21 -4.95
N ALA A 124 -12.20 6.69 -4.54
CA ALA A 124 -11.66 7.99 -4.92
C ALA A 124 -10.14 7.96 -4.80
N TRP A 125 -9.46 8.90 -5.43
CA TRP A 125 -8.01 9.03 -5.34
C TRP A 125 -7.58 10.47 -5.45
N GLN A 126 -6.35 10.75 -4.99
CA GLN A 126 -5.74 12.08 -5.14
C GLN A 126 -4.23 12.00 -5.00
N TRP A 127 -3.55 13.03 -5.45
CA TRP A 127 -2.13 13.25 -5.20
C TRP A 127 -1.98 14.08 -3.94
N VAL A 128 -1.13 13.65 -3.01
CA VAL A 128 -0.86 14.39 -1.77
C VAL A 128 0.64 14.53 -1.56
N SER A 129 1.05 15.45 -0.69
CA SER A 129 2.45 15.53 -0.30
C SER A 129 2.82 14.32 0.55
N LEU A 130 4.02 13.80 0.36
CA LEU A 130 4.50 12.64 1.12
C LEU A 130 4.35 12.84 2.63
N VAL A 131 4.67 14.03 3.13
CA VAL A 131 4.62 14.36 4.56
C VAL A 131 3.20 14.28 5.15
N ASP A 132 2.19 14.33 4.30
CA ASP A 132 0.79 14.28 4.75
C ASP A 132 0.24 12.85 4.85
N LEU A 133 1.00 11.84 4.40
CA LEU A 133 0.53 10.44 4.41
C LEU A 133 0.03 9.96 5.78
N PRO A 134 0.76 10.18 6.89
CA PRO A 134 0.32 9.62 8.16
C PRO A 134 -0.96 10.25 8.70
N ARG A 135 -1.24 11.48 8.31
CA ARG A 135 -2.35 12.28 8.85
C ARG A 135 -3.72 11.61 8.63
N ASN A 136 -3.92 11.08 7.43
CA ASN A 136 -5.23 10.53 7.03
C ASN A 136 -5.21 9.00 6.98
N ALA A 137 -4.18 8.36 7.51
CA ALA A 137 -4.08 6.90 7.56
C ALA A 137 -4.86 6.34 8.73
N VAL A 138 -5.32 5.08 8.58
CA VAL A 138 -5.86 4.35 9.73
C VAL A 138 -4.76 4.20 10.78
N ALA A 139 -5.16 4.20 12.07
CA ALA A 139 -4.22 4.30 13.18
C ALA A 139 -3.13 3.23 13.16
N PHE A 140 -3.48 1.97 12.88
CA PHE A 140 -2.52 0.87 12.94
C PHE A 140 -1.53 0.84 11.76
N LYS A 141 -1.74 1.65 10.73
CA LYS A 141 -0.81 1.80 9.60
C LYS A 141 0.04 3.07 9.70
N ARG A 142 -0.29 3.94 10.65
CA ARG A 142 0.32 5.28 10.74
C ARG A 142 1.83 5.22 10.93
N ASP A 143 2.33 4.30 11.76
CA ASP A 143 3.76 4.18 12.04
C ASP A 143 4.54 3.74 10.80
N ILE A 144 3.98 2.84 10.00
CA ILE A 144 4.60 2.43 8.73
C ILE A 144 4.69 3.63 7.79
N TYR A 145 3.62 4.41 7.66
CA TYR A 145 3.60 5.58 6.79
C TYR A 145 4.60 6.65 7.25
N LYS A 146 4.76 6.86 8.57
CA LYS A 146 5.78 7.76 9.11
C LYS A 146 7.18 7.33 8.69
N LYS A 147 7.46 6.03 8.74
CA LYS A 147 8.76 5.50 8.33
C LYS A 147 8.98 5.69 6.83
N LEU A 148 7.96 5.48 6.01
CA LEU A 148 8.06 5.71 4.57
C LEU A 148 8.33 7.18 4.24
N VAL A 149 7.73 8.11 4.99
CA VAL A 149 8.00 9.55 4.82
C VAL A 149 9.49 9.83 5.01
N GLN A 150 10.11 9.24 6.04
CA GLN A 150 11.53 9.42 6.29
C GLN A 150 12.40 8.75 5.22
N ASP A 151 12.10 7.49 4.92
CA ASP A 151 13.00 6.65 4.13
C ASP A 151 12.88 6.91 2.63
N PHE A 152 11.73 7.42 2.17
CA PHE A 152 11.49 7.70 0.75
C PHE A 152 11.49 9.20 0.41
N ALA A 153 11.88 10.06 1.35
CA ALA A 153 11.87 11.51 1.13
C ALA A 153 12.68 11.95 -0.10
N ALA A 154 13.78 11.25 -0.40
CA ALA A 154 14.63 11.59 -1.54
C ALA A 154 13.90 11.42 -2.90
N TYR A 155 12.91 10.56 -2.97
CA TYR A 155 12.17 10.31 -4.22
C TYR A 155 11.15 11.41 -4.55
N THR A 156 10.91 12.35 -3.65
CA THR A 156 10.05 13.52 -3.93
C THR A 156 10.74 14.53 -4.82
N ARG A 157 12.06 14.43 -4.97
CA ARG A 157 12.84 15.34 -5.82
C ARG A 157 12.62 14.99 -7.28
N VAL A 158 12.38 16.02 -8.06
CA VAL A 158 12.12 15.89 -9.50
C VAL A 158 13.41 16.13 -10.28
#